data_90cf092aded495add985f0700e395bae
#
_entry.id   90cf092aded495add985f0700e395bae
#
_cell.length_a   1.000
_cell.length_b   1.000
_cell.length_c   1.000
_cell.angle_alpha   90.00
_cell.angle_beta   90.00
_cell.angle_gamma   90.00
#
_symmetry.space_group_name_H-M   'P 1'
#
loop_
_entity.id
_entity.type
_entity.pdbx_description
1 polymer ?
#
loop_
_entity_poly.entity_id
_entity_poly.type
_entity_poly.pdbx_seq_one_letter_code
_entity_poly.pdbx_strand_id
1 'polypeptide(L)'
;AAVPMGLSQYGVNFDDGKWVKPGNEDLVKREAGGSGSGAYKEGELQWTQYPDECWVAIFDDHTLTSKRLIRTDKISYACGRNKSQYYQMIWRDDSGDIYVFSPSYAKSMADTRQQTTLPAGVVRIKAGTEEFDPNYYVNIESLADGHSFLRTWYIGGSKFLMLMYDMPLAPSTTM
;
A
#
# COMPACT_ATOMS: atom_id res chain seq x y z
N ALA A 1 14.72 7.65 5.88
CA ALA A 1 13.47 6.98 6.24
C ALA A 1 12.73 6.50 5.00
N ALA A 2 11.97 5.40 5.09
CA ALA A 2 11.13 4.89 4.01
C ALA A 2 9.66 4.84 4.48
N VAL A 3 8.77 5.41 3.69
CA VAL A 3 7.35 5.56 4.03
C VAL A 3 6.47 5.06 2.88
N PRO A 4 5.61 4.07 3.09
CA PRO A 4 4.68 3.62 2.05
C PRO A 4 3.62 4.68 1.77
N MET A 5 3.31 4.86 0.50
CA MET A 5 2.37 5.88 0.01
C MET A 5 1.06 5.23 -0.42
N GLY A 6 -0.03 5.55 0.26
CA GLY A 6 -1.37 5.02 -0.06
C GLY A 6 -2.00 5.60 -1.29
N LEU A 7 -1.63 6.82 -1.68
CA LEU A 7 -2.13 7.54 -2.86
C LEU A 7 -3.66 7.75 -2.90
N SER A 8 -4.36 7.48 -1.80
CA SER A 8 -5.81 7.67 -1.73
C SER A 8 -6.23 9.15 -1.62
N GLN A 9 -5.33 10.01 -1.15
CA GLN A 9 -5.59 11.43 -0.95
C GLN A 9 -5.32 12.28 -2.19
N TYR A 10 -4.83 11.69 -3.28
CA TYR A 10 -4.45 12.41 -4.48
C TYR A 10 -5.65 12.69 -5.39
N GLY A 11 -6.60 13.47 -4.86
CA GLY A 11 -7.68 14.10 -5.59
C GLY A 11 -7.31 15.52 -6.02
N VAL A 12 -8.33 16.35 -6.26
CA VAL A 12 -8.14 17.72 -6.75
C VAL A 12 -7.45 18.65 -5.77
N ASN A 13 -7.49 18.34 -4.47
CA ASN A 13 -6.83 19.13 -3.42
C ASN A 13 -5.32 18.92 -3.34
N PHE A 14 -4.79 17.97 -4.11
CA PHE A 14 -3.36 17.67 -4.14
C PHE A 14 -2.80 18.03 -5.51
N ASP A 15 -1.86 18.98 -5.53
CA ASP A 15 -1.11 19.36 -6.72
C ASP A 15 -2.02 19.69 -7.91
N ASP A 16 -3.08 20.47 -7.63
CA ASP A 16 -4.11 20.91 -8.58
C ASP A 16 -4.77 19.76 -9.39
N GLY A 17 -4.89 18.61 -8.76
CA GLY A 17 -5.55 17.44 -9.35
C GLY A 17 -4.73 16.70 -10.42
N LYS A 18 -3.47 17.06 -10.64
CA LYS A 18 -2.65 16.43 -11.71
C LYS A 18 -2.43 14.93 -11.52
N TRP A 19 -2.65 14.42 -10.31
CA TRP A 19 -2.52 12.99 -10.01
C TRP A 19 -3.80 12.19 -10.23
N VAL A 20 -4.92 12.87 -10.51
CA VAL A 20 -6.16 12.20 -10.89
C VAL A 20 -6.00 11.62 -12.28
N LYS A 21 -6.19 10.33 -12.44
CA LYS A 21 -6.11 9.68 -13.75
C LYS A 21 -7.27 10.16 -14.63
N PRO A 22 -7.04 10.43 -15.91
CA PRO A 22 -8.11 10.72 -16.87
C PRO A 22 -9.18 9.63 -16.83
N GLY A 23 -10.44 10.03 -16.69
CA GLY A 23 -11.59 9.14 -16.55
C GLY A 23 -11.88 8.67 -15.11
N ASN A 24 -11.15 9.19 -14.11
CA ASN A 24 -11.39 8.94 -12.69
C ASN A 24 -11.89 10.17 -11.93
N GLU A 25 -12.26 11.23 -12.63
CA GLU A 25 -12.68 12.50 -12.03
C GLU A 25 -13.93 12.35 -11.16
N ASP A 26 -14.80 11.38 -11.50
CA ASP A 26 -16.00 11.05 -10.73
C ASP A 26 -15.71 10.33 -9.39
N LEU A 27 -14.50 9.76 -9.21
CA LEU A 27 -14.07 9.18 -7.93
C LEU A 27 -13.71 10.24 -6.90
N VAL A 28 -13.43 11.47 -7.34
CA VAL A 28 -13.13 12.59 -6.45
C VAL A 28 -14.39 12.98 -5.68
N LYS A 29 -14.28 13.04 -4.36
CA LYS A 29 -15.40 13.31 -3.47
C LYS A 29 -15.78 14.78 -3.52
N ARG A 30 -17.06 15.06 -3.73
CA ARG A 30 -17.62 16.42 -3.76
C ARG A 30 -17.87 16.98 -2.36
N GLU A 31 -17.98 16.11 -1.36
CA GLU A 31 -18.22 16.44 0.02
C GLU A 31 -17.38 15.54 0.92
N ALA A 32 -17.05 16.02 2.12
CA ALA A 32 -16.42 15.21 3.13
C ALA A 32 -17.35 14.08 3.59
N GLY A 33 -16.77 12.90 3.89
CA GLY A 33 -17.58 11.76 4.30
C GLY A 33 -16.74 10.60 4.81
N GLY A 34 -17.38 9.43 4.90
CA GLY A 34 -16.77 8.25 5.49
C GLY A 34 -16.64 8.34 7.01
N SER A 35 -16.06 7.33 7.61
CA SER A 35 -15.82 7.28 9.06
C SER A 35 -14.52 6.56 9.38
N GLY A 36 -13.92 6.87 10.53
CA GLY A 36 -12.69 6.24 11.00
C GLY A 36 -11.57 6.34 9.96
N SER A 37 -10.95 5.20 9.65
CA SER A 37 -9.87 5.11 8.68
C SER A 37 -10.30 5.25 7.21
N GLY A 38 -11.58 5.16 6.94
CA GLY A 38 -12.16 5.41 5.61
C GLY A 38 -12.66 6.84 5.41
N ALA A 39 -12.41 7.76 6.36
CA ALA A 39 -12.78 9.16 6.22
C ALA A 39 -12.01 9.83 5.08
N TYR A 40 -12.67 10.76 4.41
CA TYR A 40 -12.10 11.56 3.32
C TYR A 40 -12.65 13.00 3.40
N LYS A 41 -11.91 13.93 2.85
CA LYS A 41 -12.30 15.33 2.69
C LYS A 41 -12.89 15.57 1.32
N GLU A 42 -13.57 16.69 1.16
CA GLU A 42 -13.91 17.22 -0.15
C GLU A 42 -12.65 17.37 -1.02
N GLY A 43 -12.73 16.97 -2.27
CA GLY A 43 -11.62 17.01 -3.21
C GLY A 43 -10.60 15.87 -3.06
N GLU A 44 -10.82 14.92 -2.16
CA GLU A 44 -9.97 13.72 -2.04
C GLU A 44 -10.62 12.51 -2.72
N LEU A 45 -9.81 11.46 -2.95
CA LEU A 45 -10.31 10.12 -3.22
C LEU A 45 -10.36 9.34 -1.91
N GLN A 46 -11.38 8.51 -1.71
CA GLN A 46 -11.47 7.64 -0.55
C GLN A 46 -10.44 6.50 -0.62
N TRP A 47 -10.26 5.93 -1.80
CA TRP A 47 -9.33 4.84 -2.07
C TRP A 47 -8.40 5.18 -3.22
N THR A 48 -7.28 4.47 -3.33
CA THR A 48 -6.33 4.71 -4.40
C THR A 48 -6.92 4.39 -5.78
N GLN A 49 -6.50 5.15 -6.76
CA GLN A 49 -6.68 4.85 -8.19
C GLN A 49 -5.43 4.21 -8.83
N TYR A 50 -4.46 3.80 -7.99
CA TYR A 50 -3.23 3.10 -8.37
C TYR A 50 -3.17 1.73 -7.66
N PRO A 51 -4.18 0.85 -7.87
CA PRO A 51 -4.29 -0.40 -7.12
C PRO A 51 -3.19 -1.41 -7.47
N ASP A 52 -2.60 -1.31 -8.66
CA ASP A 52 -1.58 -2.23 -9.17
C ASP A 52 -0.15 -1.74 -8.95
N GLU A 53 0.03 -0.76 -8.08
CA GLU A 53 1.35 -0.20 -7.82
C GLU A 53 1.58 -0.02 -6.31
N CYS A 54 2.81 -0.32 -5.88
CA CYS A 54 3.28 0.02 -4.55
C CYS A 54 4.29 1.16 -4.64
N TRP A 55 4.01 2.26 -3.97
CA TRP A 55 4.87 3.43 -3.92
C TRP A 55 5.46 3.60 -2.53
N VAL A 56 6.76 3.91 -2.48
CA VAL A 56 7.48 4.23 -1.25
C VAL A 56 8.22 5.55 -1.43
N ALA A 57 8.05 6.46 -0.48
CA ALA A 57 8.85 7.67 -0.38
C ALA A 57 10.09 7.37 0.47
N ILE A 58 11.27 7.63 -0.06
CA ILE A 58 12.54 7.54 0.65
C ILE A 58 13.02 8.95 0.97
N PHE A 59 13.30 9.19 2.25
CA PHE A 59 13.85 10.44 2.75
C PHE A 59 15.28 10.21 3.19
N ASP A 60 16.18 11.06 2.75
CA ASP A 60 17.63 10.91 2.92
C ASP A 60 18.14 11.36 4.30
N ASP A 61 17.39 12.21 4.98
CA ASP A 61 17.84 12.82 6.23
C ASP A 61 16.77 12.88 7.34
N HIS A 62 17.17 13.53 8.45
CA HIS A 62 16.31 13.73 9.61
C HIS A 62 15.29 14.87 9.42
N THR A 63 15.45 15.71 8.41
CA THR A 63 14.57 16.85 8.16
C THR A 63 13.36 16.46 7.31
N LEU A 64 13.41 15.32 6.65
CA LEU A 64 12.38 14.79 5.76
C LEU A 64 12.01 15.77 4.62
N THR A 65 12.98 16.57 4.19
CA THR A 65 12.80 17.61 3.16
C THR A 65 13.08 17.10 1.77
N SER A 66 14.14 16.29 1.62
CA SER A 66 14.50 15.64 0.36
C SER A 66 13.83 14.27 0.28
N LYS A 67 13.15 13.99 -0.82
CA LYS A 67 12.51 12.69 -1.02
C LYS A 67 12.72 12.18 -2.44
N ARG A 68 12.84 10.86 -2.55
CA ARG A 68 12.74 10.10 -3.78
C ARG A 68 11.51 9.21 -3.71
N LEU A 69 10.70 9.20 -4.76
CA LEU A 69 9.59 8.26 -4.91
C LEU A 69 10.05 7.07 -5.75
N ILE A 70 9.92 5.89 -5.20
CA ILE A 70 10.14 4.63 -5.92
C ILE A 70 8.83 3.85 -6.00
N ARG A 71 8.68 3.04 -7.04
CA ARG A 71 7.48 2.25 -7.26
C ARG A 71 7.81 0.87 -7.82
N THR A 72 6.90 -0.07 -7.59
CA THR A 72 6.91 -1.40 -8.19
C THR A 72 5.49 -1.83 -8.53
N ASP A 73 5.36 -2.66 -9.55
CA ASP A 73 4.13 -3.31 -10.00
C ASP A 73 4.03 -4.79 -9.56
N LYS A 74 4.96 -5.25 -8.72
CA LYS A 74 4.97 -6.62 -8.21
C LYS A 74 3.93 -6.88 -7.12
N ILE A 75 3.56 -5.83 -6.38
CA ILE A 75 2.56 -5.85 -5.32
C ILE A 75 1.67 -4.62 -5.42
N SER A 76 0.46 -4.72 -4.89
CA SER A 76 -0.44 -3.59 -4.70
C SER A 76 0.10 -2.65 -3.60
N TYR A 77 -0.58 -1.55 -3.35
CA TYR A 77 -0.14 -0.58 -2.34
C TYR A 77 0.01 -1.20 -0.94
N ALA A 78 0.98 -0.71 -0.18
CA ALA A 78 1.39 -1.26 1.10
C ALA A 78 0.73 -0.55 2.31
N CYS A 79 -0.52 -0.14 2.19
CA CYS A 79 -1.20 0.62 3.22
C CYS A 79 -2.32 -0.15 3.93
N GLY A 80 -2.56 -1.39 3.54
CA GLY A 80 -3.62 -2.19 4.11
C GLY A 80 -4.99 -1.53 4.00
N ARG A 81 -5.90 -1.95 4.88
CA ARG A 81 -7.29 -1.47 4.92
C ARG A 81 -7.41 0.04 5.23
N ASN A 82 -6.50 0.57 6.02
CA ASN A 82 -6.72 1.82 6.73
C ASN A 82 -5.71 2.92 6.37
N LYS A 83 -5.35 3.04 5.10
CA LYS A 83 -4.40 4.09 4.66
C LYS A 83 -3.09 4.08 5.47
N SER A 84 -2.67 2.92 5.94
CA SER A 84 -1.47 2.62 6.75
C SER A 84 -1.34 3.29 8.12
N GLN A 85 -2.30 4.06 8.57
CA GLN A 85 -2.19 4.74 9.87
C GLN A 85 -2.14 3.78 11.07
N TYR A 86 -2.74 2.60 10.93
CA TYR A 86 -2.92 1.66 12.03
C TYR A 86 -2.13 0.36 11.86
N TYR A 87 -1.64 0.08 10.66
CA TYR A 87 -0.98 -1.19 10.35
C TYR A 87 0.35 -0.92 9.65
N GLN A 88 1.42 -1.21 10.34
CA GLN A 88 2.76 -1.09 9.76
C GLN A 88 2.96 -2.21 8.74
N MET A 89 3.25 -1.81 7.51
CA MET A 89 3.50 -2.69 6.37
C MET A 89 4.94 -2.60 5.84
N ILE A 90 5.80 -1.89 6.55
CA ILE A 90 7.20 -1.72 6.20
C ILE A 90 8.07 -1.97 7.42
N TRP A 91 9.10 -2.80 7.25
CA TRP A 91 9.98 -3.23 8.31
C TRP A 91 11.42 -3.24 7.86
N ARG A 92 12.32 -2.83 8.72
CA ARG A 92 13.75 -2.99 8.54
C ARG A 92 14.22 -4.17 9.36
N ASP A 93 14.97 -5.08 8.75
CA ASP A 93 15.60 -6.20 9.45
C ASP A 93 16.95 -5.82 10.08
N ASP A 94 17.58 -6.80 10.75
CA ASP A 94 18.86 -6.60 11.43
C ASP A 94 20.03 -6.37 10.46
N SER A 95 19.90 -6.76 9.20
CA SER A 95 20.89 -6.50 8.14
C SER A 95 20.74 -5.11 7.52
N GLY A 96 19.63 -4.44 7.79
CA GLY A 96 19.29 -3.14 7.24
C GLY A 96 18.43 -3.19 5.97
N ASP A 97 18.08 -4.38 5.49
CA ASP A 97 17.14 -4.56 4.39
C ASP A 97 15.74 -4.11 4.83
N ILE A 98 15.01 -3.48 3.91
CA ILE A 98 13.64 -2.99 4.17
C ILE A 98 12.67 -3.86 3.38
N TYR A 99 11.72 -4.47 4.09
CA TYR A 99 10.65 -5.29 3.54
C TYR A 99 9.35 -4.51 3.50
N VAL A 100 8.71 -4.51 2.34
CA VAL A 100 7.47 -3.78 2.09
C VAL A 100 6.39 -4.81 1.75
N PHE A 101 5.37 -4.87 2.59
CA PHE A 101 4.28 -5.83 2.52
C PHE A 101 3.02 -5.18 1.95
N SER A 102 2.35 -5.89 1.04
CA SER A 102 1.00 -5.52 0.60
C SER A 102 0.03 -6.66 0.87
N PRO A 103 -1.06 -6.40 1.59
CA PRO A 103 -2.13 -7.38 1.76
C PRO A 103 -3.04 -7.49 0.53
N SER A 104 -2.80 -6.71 -0.52
CA SER A 104 -3.66 -6.59 -1.70
C SER A 104 -5.13 -6.27 -1.35
N TYR A 105 -5.30 -5.37 -0.39
CA TYR A 105 -6.63 -5.00 0.09
C TYR A 105 -7.54 -4.47 -1.02
N ALA A 106 -6.96 -3.91 -2.08
CA ALA A 106 -7.71 -3.45 -3.26
C ALA A 106 -8.51 -4.55 -3.97
N LYS A 107 -8.27 -5.83 -3.71
CA LYS A 107 -9.14 -6.94 -4.18
C LYS A 107 -10.57 -6.81 -3.66
N SER A 108 -10.77 -6.15 -2.52
CA SER A 108 -12.09 -5.95 -1.91
C SER A 108 -12.85 -4.72 -2.44
N MET A 109 -12.25 -3.91 -3.31
CA MET A 109 -12.89 -2.72 -3.86
C MET A 109 -14.02 -3.08 -4.83
N ALA A 110 -15.12 -2.33 -4.76
CA ALA A 110 -16.26 -2.51 -5.66
C ALA A 110 -16.02 -1.88 -7.04
N ASP A 111 -15.34 -0.75 -7.09
CA ASP A 111 -15.00 -0.08 -8.35
C ASP A 111 -13.77 -0.71 -8.98
N THR A 112 -13.92 -1.22 -10.19
CA THR A 112 -12.85 -1.94 -10.92
C THR A 112 -11.62 -1.07 -11.19
N ARG A 113 -11.77 0.26 -11.26
CA ARG A 113 -10.66 1.20 -11.42
C ARG A 113 -9.79 1.31 -10.16
N GLN A 114 -10.31 0.85 -9.02
CA GLN A 114 -9.64 0.84 -7.72
C GLN A 114 -9.31 -0.59 -7.26
N GLN A 115 -9.60 -1.58 -8.08
CA GLN A 115 -9.43 -2.99 -7.79
C GLN A 115 -8.09 -3.50 -8.34
N THR A 116 -7.48 -4.45 -7.65
CA THR A 116 -6.28 -5.17 -8.10
C THR A 116 -6.53 -6.66 -8.25
N THR A 117 -5.77 -7.29 -9.14
CA THR A 117 -5.64 -8.74 -9.23
C THR A 117 -4.30 -9.24 -8.66
N LEU A 118 -3.39 -8.32 -8.30
CA LEU A 118 -2.09 -8.68 -7.73
C LEU A 118 -2.28 -9.43 -6.40
N PRO A 119 -1.52 -10.49 -6.16
CA PRO A 119 -1.59 -11.23 -4.91
C PRO A 119 -1.01 -10.43 -3.74
N ALA A 120 -1.42 -10.78 -2.52
CA ALA A 120 -0.72 -10.33 -1.33
C ALA A 120 0.73 -10.81 -1.37
N GLY A 121 1.66 -9.91 -1.08
CA GLY A 121 3.07 -10.22 -1.28
C GLY A 121 4.00 -9.28 -0.53
N VAL A 122 5.30 -9.57 -0.65
CA VAL A 122 6.37 -8.74 -0.10
C VAL A 122 7.48 -8.53 -1.12
N VAL A 123 7.96 -7.31 -1.16
CA VAL A 123 9.15 -6.88 -1.91
C VAL A 123 10.19 -6.31 -0.96
N ARG A 124 11.40 -6.13 -1.43
CA ARG A 124 12.54 -5.68 -0.63
C ARG A 124 13.23 -4.47 -1.24
N ILE A 125 13.75 -3.62 -0.37
CA ILE A 125 14.76 -2.59 -0.69
C ILE A 125 16.01 -3.04 0.05
N LYS A 126 17.11 -3.32 -0.66
CA LYS A 126 18.35 -3.76 -0.04
C LYS A 126 19.01 -2.65 0.76
N ALA A 127 19.64 -3.00 1.84
CA ALA A 127 20.47 -2.08 2.64
C ALA A 127 21.47 -1.32 1.76
N GLY A 128 21.53 -0.01 1.93
CA GLY A 128 22.41 0.87 1.13
C GLY A 128 21.91 1.18 -0.28
N THR A 129 20.69 0.76 -0.65
CA THR A 129 20.06 1.13 -1.91
C THR A 129 18.80 1.96 -1.68
N GLU A 130 18.34 2.64 -2.72
CA GLU A 130 17.11 3.44 -2.74
C GLU A 130 16.14 2.98 -3.83
N GLU A 131 16.16 1.68 -4.14
CA GLU A 131 15.35 1.06 -5.19
C GLU A 131 14.84 -0.30 -4.72
N PHE A 132 13.68 -0.72 -5.24
CA PHE A 132 13.22 -2.08 -5.02
C PHE A 132 14.19 -3.09 -5.65
N ASP A 133 14.51 -4.15 -4.91
CA ASP A 133 15.32 -5.26 -5.40
C ASP A 133 14.55 -5.99 -6.52
N PRO A 134 15.04 -5.97 -7.77
CA PRO A 134 14.34 -6.60 -8.88
C PRO A 134 14.27 -8.13 -8.76
N ASN A 135 15.16 -8.72 -7.96
CA ASN A 135 15.30 -10.16 -7.80
C ASN A 135 14.58 -10.69 -6.54
N TYR A 136 13.90 -9.82 -5.78
CA TYR A 136 13.19 -10.25 -4.59
C TYR A 136 11.68 -9.98 -4.70
N TYR A 137 10.93 -11.05 -4.60
CA TYR A 137 9.48 -11.04 -4.48
C TYR A 137 8.99 -12.35 -3.88
N VAL A 138 8.09 -12.29 -2.93
CA VAL A 138 7.40 -13.46 -2.37
C VAL A 138 5.90 -13.28 -2.51
N ASN A 139 5.25 -14.21 -3.18
CA ASN A 139 3.79 -14.29 -3.26
C ASN A 139 3.28 -14.99 -2.00
N ILE A 140 2.74 -14.20 -1.06
CA ILE A 140 2.25 -14.72 0.22
C ILE A 140 0.96 -15.51 0.03
N GLU A 141 0.07 -15.08 -0.86
CA GLU A 141 -1.16 -15.82 -1.14
C GLU A 141 -0.90 -17.24 -1.63
N SER A 142 0.12 -17.42 -2.49
CA SER A 142 0.46 -18.76 -2.97
C SER A 142 1.01 -19.68 -1.88
N LEU A 143 1.57 -19.10 -0.80
CA LEU A 143 2.07 -19.84 0.35
C LEU A 143 1.02 -20.05 1.44
N ALA A 144 -0.12 -19.39 1.34
CA ALA A 144 -1.17 -19.35 2.34
C ALA A 144 -2.54 -19.70 1.76
N ASP A 145 -2.60 -20.63 0.80
CA ASP A 145 -3.83 -21.16 0.20
C ASP A 145 -4.82 -20.07 -0.29
N GLY A 146 -4.28 -18.98 -0.84
CA GLY A 146 -5.06 -17.84 -1.34
C GLY A 146 -5.42 -16.80 -0.28
N HIS A 147 -5.00 -16.99 0.95
CA HIS A 147 -5.30 -16.06 2.04
C HIS A 147 -4.34 -14.87 2.06
N SER A 148 -4.87 -13.71 2.38
CA SER A 148 -4.13 -12.49 2.62
C SER A 148 -3.94 -12.25 4.13
N PHE A 149 -3.35 -11.12 4.48
CA PHE A 149 -3.06 -10.76 5.88
C PHE A 149 -3.55 -9.35 6.22
N LEU A 150 -3.78 -9.12 7.50
CA LEU A 150 -4.19 -7.83 8.04
C LEU A 150 -3.00 -7.03 8.60
N ARG A 151 -2.08 -7.72 9.27
CA ARG A 151 -0.93 -7.11 9.97
C ARG A 151 0.31 -7.96 9.84
N THR A 152 1.45 -7.29 9.96
CA THR A 152 2.76 -7.93 10.01
C THR A 152 3.55 -7.41 11.19
N TRP A 153 4.48 -8.23 11.71
CA TRP A 153 5.44 -7.86 12.75
C TRP A 153 6.79 -8.47 12.42
N TYR A 154 7.83 -7.68 12.53
CA TYR A 154 9.20 -8.19 12.51
C TYR A 154 9.53 -8.81 13.86
N ILE A 155 10.07 -10.02 13.87
CA ILE A 155 10.39 -10.78 15.08
C ILE A 155 11.86 -11.19 15.18
N GLY A 156 12.72 -10.65 14.32
CA GLY A 156 14.17 -10.86 14.32
C GLY A 156 14.67 -11.78 13.20
N GLY A 157 15.92 -11.59 12.84
CA GLY A 157 16.54 -12.29 11.73
C GLY A 157 15.84 -12.02 10.41
N SER A 158 15.43 -13.05 9.69
CA SER A 158 14.62 -12.91 8.45
C SER A 158 13.16 -13.33 8.68
N LYS A 159 12.63 -13.20 9.89
CA LYS A 159 11.33 -13.75 10.26
C LYS A 159 10.31 -12.67 10.52
N PHE A 160 9.09 -12.92 10.02
CA PHE A 160 7.93 -12.06 10.20
C PHE A 160 6.75 -12.88 10.68
N LEU A 161 5.99 -12.35 11.64
CA LEU A 161 4.70 -12.86 12.04
C LEU A 161 3.61 -12.15 11.27
N MET A 162 2.58 -12.85 10.83
CA MET A 162 1.44 -12.28 10.12
C MET A 162 0.12 -12.69 10.76
N LEU A 163 -0.78 -11.74 10.91
CA LEU A 163 -2.18 -12.02 11.20
C LEU A 163 -2.90 -12.20 9.87
N MET A 164 -3.25 -13.43 9.55
CA MET A 164 -3.91 -13.78 8.30
C MET A 164 -5.43 -13.57 8.39
N TYR A 165 -6.06 -13.29 7.24
CA TYR A 165 -7.51 -13.40 7.11
C TYR A 165 -7.90 -14.89 7.06
N ASP A 166 -9.10 -15.19 7.50
CA ASP A 166 -9.69 -16.55 7.48
C ASP A 166 -10.34 -16.90 6.15
N MET A 167 -10.40 -15.94 5.22
CA MET A 167 -10.91 -16.12 3.86
C MET A 167 -10.12 -15.28 2.86
N PRO A 168 -10.08 -15.67 1.57
CA PRO A 168 -9.52 -14.85 0.52
C PRO A 168 -10.23 -13.49 0.40
N LEU A 169 -9.49 -12.44 0.06
CA LEU A 169 -10.06 -11.14 -0.27
C LEU A 169 -10.76 -11.19 -1.63
N ALA A 170 -11.99 -10.68 -1.67
CA ALA A 170 -12.79 -10.58 -2.89
C ALA A 170 -13.61 -9.28 -2.90
N PRO A 171 -14.13 -8.85 -4.05
CA PRO A 171 -15.07 -7.73 -4.12
C PRO A 171 -16.25 -7.96 -3.18
N SER A 172 -16.68 -6.91 -2.50
CA SER A 172 -17.74 -6.96 -1.48
C SER A 172 -17.42 -7.79 -0.22
N THR A 173 -16.19 -8.20 0.00
CA THR A 173 -15.80 -8.81 1.28
C THR A 173 -16.00 -7.78 2.40
N THR A 174 -17.02 -7.99 3.21
CA THR A 174 -17.26 -7.18 4.40
C THR A 174 -16.37 -7.72 5.53
N MET A 175 -15.47 -6.90 6.02
CA MET A 175 -14.57 -7.24 7.12
C MET A 175 -14.84 -6.36 8.32
#